data_e7ef653e593c92961034e09a70ebccad
#
_entry.id   e7ef653e593c92961034e09a70ebccad
#
_cell.length_a   1.000
_cell.length_b   1.000
_cell.length_c   1.000
_cell.angle_alpha   90.00
_cell.angle_beta   90.00
_cell.angle_gamma   90.00
#
_symmetry.space_group_name_H-M   'P 1'
#
loop_
_entity.id
_entity.type
_entity.pdbx_description
1 polymer ?
#
loop_
_entity_poly.entity_id
_entity_poly.type
_entity_poly.pdbx_seq_one_letter_code
_entity_poly.pdbx_strand_id
1 'polypeptide(L)'
;IVFELREKYGGLVTRLDFGDKGCNMLMLWGAPVTYENDIGRALNFVLDLKSRVDFPVTAGVTYYVAHAGYLGSPMCEDYTCYGWGVNLASRFMINAPKGEIWVDERIARRVKNRFDFDYQGAQYFKGFAAEQKVYSFSGRKSQELFHQGEFVGRELELPRLINCILPLWQHKFAGVTVIWGDAGIGKSRLVYELKAAHVYERRHVLWALCHTDQILRHS
;
A
#
# COMPACT_ATOMS: atom_id res chain seq x y z
N ILE A 1 14.97 10.05 -5.15
CA ILE A 1 14.03 9.48 -4.15
C ILE A 1 12.63 9.30 -4.78
N VAL A 2 11.93 10.38 -5.21
CA VAL A 2 10.55 10.27 -5.73
C VAL A 2 10.47 9.33 -6.94
N PHE A 3 11.35 9.48 -7.93
CA PHE A 3 11.37 8.65 -9.13
C PHE A 3 11.75 7.20 -8.85
N GLU A 4 12.67 6.94 -7.93
CA GLU A 4 13.01 5.58 -7.46
C GLU A 4 11.80 4.90 -6.78
N LEU A 5 11.10 5.63 -5.92
CA LEU A 5 9.88 5.13 -5.27
C LEU A 5 8.75 4.93 -6.27
N ARG A 6 8.65 5.81 -7.28
CA ARG A 6 7.71 5.61 -8.39
C ARG A 6 7.99 4.32 -9.15
N GLU A 7 9.24 3.99 -9.44
CA GLU A 7 9.59 2.71 -10.07
C GLU A 7 9.21 1.51 -9.20
N LYS A 8 9.44 1.62 -7.89
CA LYS A 8 9.11 0.56 -6.93
C LYS A 8 7.60 0.34 -6.74
N TYR A 9 6.84 1.42 -6.62
CA TYR A 9 5.41 1.36 -6.29
C TYR A 9 4.48 1.65 -7.46
N GLY A 10 5.02 1.98 -8.62
CA GLY A 10 4.24 2.48 -9.75
C GLY A 10 3.66 3.86 -9.46
N GLY A 11 2.61 4.18 -10.15
CA GLY A 11 2.02 5.50 -10.10
C GLY A 11 2.60 6.43 -11.16
N LEU A 12 1.84 7.44 -11.49
CA LEU A 12 2.20 8.47 -12.46
C LEU A 12 2.30 9.81 -11.75
N VAL A 13 3.44 10.47 -11.87
CA VAL A 13 3.59 11.88 -11.48
C VAL A 13 3.00 12.71 -12.61
N THR A 14 1.87 13.38 -12.34
CA THR A 14 1.17 14.21 -13.35
C THR A 14 1.48 15.68 -13.21
N ARG A 15 1.83 16.11 -12.01
CA ARG A 15 2.11 17.51 -11.75
C ARG A 15 3.12 17.67 -10.63
N LEU A 16 4.04 18.61 -10.83
CA LEU A 16 5.04 19.04 -9.88
C LEU A 16 5.07 20.56 -9.88
N ASP A 17 4.60 21.16 -8.80
CA ASP A 17 4.58 22.61 -8.64
C ASP A 17 5.56 23.03 -7.55
N PHE A 18 6.45 23.93 -7.86
CA PHE A 18 7.36 24.53 -6.90
C PHE A 18 6.91 25.97 -6.60
N GLY A 19 6.67 26.27 -5.35
CA GLY A 19 6.24 27.59 -4.91
C GLY A 19 6.87 27.96 -3.58
N ASP A 20 6.57 29.17 -3.11
CA ASP A 20 7.11 29.73 -1.86
C ASP A 20 6.81 28.91 -0.61
N LYS A 21 5.78 28.06 -0.69
CA LYS A 21 5.34 27.17 0.41
C LYS A 21 5.87 25.74 0.30
N GLY A 22 6.78 25.48 -0.65
CA GLY A 22 7.36 24.17 -0.88
C GLY A 22 6.96 23.55 -2.22
N CYS A 23 7.17 22.23 -2.35
CA CYS A 23 6.85 21.46 -3.53
C CYS A 23 5.51 20.74 -3.34
N ASN A 24 4.58 20.93 -4.28
CA ASN A 24 3.35 20.15 -4.37
C ASN A 24 3.45 19.15 -5.52
N MET A 25 3.03 17.93 -5.27
CA MET A 25 3.08 16.85 -6.24
C MET A 25 1.70 16.19 -6.34
N LEU A 26 1.21 16.01 -7.57
CA LEU A 26 0.04 15.17 -7.84
C LEU A 26 0.50 13.86 -8.46
N MET A 27 0.10 12.77 -7.83
CA MET A 27 0.34 11.42 -8.32
C MET A 27 -0.94 10.62 -8.45
N LEU A 28 -0.95 9.73 -9.43
CA LEU A 28 -2.06 8.83 -9.74
C LEU A 28 -1.62 7.38 -9.66
N TRP A 29 -2.49 6.56 -9.12
CA TRP A 29 -2.47 5.10 -9.25
C TRP A 29 -3.80 4.66 -9.86
N GLY A 30 -3.77 3.63 -10.72
CA GLY A 30 -4.95 3.18 -11.44
C GLY A 30 -5.15 3.82 -12.82
N ALA A 31 -4.22 4.69 -13.25
CA ALA A 31 -4.18 5.26 -14.60
C ALA A 31 -2.73 5.61 -14.98
N PRO A 32 -2.31 5.39 -16.24
CA PRO A 32 -3.00 4.71 -17.34
C PRO A 32 -3.12 3.20 -17.15
N VAL A 33 -2.41 2.62 -16.18
CA VAL A 33 -2.43 1.19 -15.86
C VAL A 33 -2.99 1.00 -14.46
N THR A 34 -3.93 0.06 -14.30
CA THR A 34 -4.55 -0.29 -13.03
C THR A 34 -4.02 -1.62 -12.52
N TYR A 35 -3.73 -1.68 -11.23
CA TYR A 35 -3.36 -2.91 -10.52
C TYR A 35 -4.32 -3.18 -9.37
N GLU A 36 -4.50 -4.44 -9.01
CA GLU A 36 -5.40 -4.84 -7.93
C GLU A 36 -5.10 -4.16 -6.58
N ASN A 37 -3.83 -3.86 -6.32
CA ASN A 37 -3.37 -3.29 -5.05
C ASN A 37 -2.93 -1.81 -5.15
N ASP A 38 -3.52 -1.02 -6.03
CA ASP A 38 -3.12 0.38 -6.24
C ASP A 38 -3.21 1.22 -4.96
N ILE A 39 -4.23 1.01 -4.14
CA ILE A 39 -4.35 1.70 -2.84
C ILE A 39 -3.15 1.39 -1.94
N GLY A 40 -2.79 0.12 -1.81
CA GLY A 40 -1.65 -0.29 -1.00
C GLY A 40 -0.31 0.23 -1.54
N ARG A 41 -0.17 0.33 -2.86
CA ARG A 41 1.02 0.88 -3.54
C ARG A 41 1.15 2.37 -3.27
N ALA A 42 0.05 3.12 -3.38
CA ALA A 42 0.01 4.55 -3.07
C ALA A 42 0.37 4.82 -1.60
N LEU A 43 -0.23 4.11 -0.66
CA LEU A 43 0.06 4.28 0.77
C LEU A 43 1.49 3.91 1.13
N ASN A 44 2.02 2.83 0.57
CA ASN A 44 3.42 2.44 0.77
C ASN A 44 4.39 3.45 0.17
N PHE A 45 4.07 4.04 -1.00
CA PHE A 45 4.86 5.11 -1.59
C PHE A 45 4.98 6.30 -0.63
N VAL A 46 3.86 6.77 -0.07
CA VAL A 46 3.86 7.94 0.82
C VAL A 46 4.62 7.64 2.11
N LEU A 47 4.50 6.44 2.69
CA LEU A 47 5.26 6.04 3.87
C LEU A 47 6.77 6.00 3.61
N ASP A 48 7.17 5.36 2.52
CA ASP A 48 8.59 5.27 2.19
C ASP A 48 9.16 6.62 1.80
N LEU A 49 8.38 7.50 1.15
CA LEU A 49 8.77 8.88 0.89
C LEU A 49 9.02 9.62 2.20
N LYS A 50 8.04 9.58 3.11
CA LYS A 50 8.13 10.22 4.44
C LYS A 50 9.36 9.74 5.24
N SER A 51 9.73 8.46 5.11
CA SER A 51 10.88 7.90 5.82
C SER A 51 12.24 8.24 5.21
N ARG A 52 12.28 8.71 3.95
CA ARG A 52 13.53 8.99 3.21
C ARG A 52 13.87 10.46 3.05
N VAL A 53 12.99 11.35 3.48
CA VAL A 53 13.20 12.80 3.41
C VAL A 53 13.24 13.40 4.81
N ASP A 54 14.08 14.41 4.99
CA ASP A 54 14.32 15.07 6.29
C ASP A 54 13.31 16.20 6.57
N PHE A 55 12.31 16.37 5.70
CA PHE A 55 11.27 17.37 5.85
C PHE A 55 9.88 16.70 5.97
N PRO A 56 8.92 17.36 6.60
CA PRO A 56 7.59 16.79 6.78
C PRO A 56 6.83 16.67 5.45
N VAL A 57 6.34 15.45 5.17
CA VAL A 57 5.48 15.16 4.02
C VAL A 57 4.04 15.16 4.50
N THR A 58 3.23 16.07 3.96
CA THR A 58 1.79 16.14 4.21
C THR A 58 1.06 15.71 2.93
N ALA A 59 0.11 14.80 3.03
CA ALA A 59 -0.59 14.28 1.86
C ALA A 59 -2.07 14.05 2.11
N GLY A 60 -2.86 14.20 1.04
CA GLY A 60 -4.23 13.72 0.96
C GLY A 60 -4.31 12.58 -0.06
N VAL A 61 -4.83 11.43 0.34
CA VAL A 61 -4.99 10.26 -0.54
C VAL A 61 -6.47 9.88 -0.59
N THR A 62 -7.00 9.73 -1.79
CA THR A 62 -8.42 9.42 -2.00
C THR A 62 -8.60 8.32 -3.05
N TYR A 63 -9.69 7.57 -2.93
CA TYR A 63 -10.03 6.51 -3.88
C TYR A 63 -11.40 6.75 -4.51
N TYR A 64 -11.40 7.29 -5.73
CA TYR A 64 -12.60 7.62 -6.47
C TYR A 64 -12.43 7.37 -7.98
N VAL A 65 -13.56 7.29 -8.66
CA VAL A 65 -13.57 7.36 -10.13
C VAL A 65 -13.16 8.78 -10.54
N ALA A 66 -12.17 8.87 -11.39
CA ALA A 66 -11.68 10.12 -11.96
C ALA A 66 -11.59 10.00 -13.47
N HIS A 67 -11.66 11.13 -14.15
CA HIS A 67 -11.35 11.19 -15.59
C HIS A 67 -9.84 11.36 -15.71
N ALA A 68 -9.17 10.41 -16.34
CA ALA A 68 -7.75 10.46 -16.62
C ALA A 68 -7.50 10.41 -18.12
N GLY A 69 -6.63 11.25 -18.63
CA GLY A 69 -6.35 11.35 -20.06
C GLY A 69 -5.47 12.54 -20.40
N TYR A 70 -5.23 12.71 -21.68
CA TYR A 70 -4.52 13.88 -22.19
C TYR A 70 -5.43 15.10 -22.14
N LEU A 71 -4.93 16.16 -21.55
CA LEU A 71 -5.61 17.45 -21.44
C LEU A 71 -4.67 18.55 -21.94
N GLY A 72 -5.17 19.37 -22.85
CA GLY A 72 -4.37 20.47 -23.40
C GLY A 72 -4.75 20.81 -24.84
N SER A 73 -3.80 21.40 -25.54
CA SER A 73 -3.88 21.72 -26.95
C SER A 73 -2.85 20.89 -27.73
N PRO A 74 -2.94 20.83 -29.09
CA PRO A 74 -1.94 20.10 -29.89
C PRO A 74 -0.49 20.54 -29.70
N MET A 75 -0.29 21.72 -29.12
CA MET A 75 1.07 22.24 -28.82
C MET A 75 1.55 21.92 -27.39
N CYS A 76 0.62 21.59 -26.47
CA CYS A 76 0.99 21.26 -25.09
C CYS A 76 -0.13 20.39 -24.49
N GLU A 77 0.13 19.09 -24.41
CA GLU A 77 -0.77 18.12 -23.80
C GLU A 77 -0.09 17.44 -22.63
N ASP A 78 -0.77 17.42 -21.49
CA ASP A 78 -0.33 16.69 -20.31
C ASP A 78 -1.31 15.57 -19.98
N TYR A 79 -0.79 14.39 -19.67
CA TYR A 79 -1.62 13.32 -19.13
C TYR A 79 -1.90 13.61 -17.65
N THR A 80 -3.14 13.90 -17.35
CA THR A 80 -3.56 14.27 -16.00
C THR A 80 -4.92 13.67 -15.64
N CYS A 81 -5.39 13.93 -14.42
CA CYS A 81 -6.73 13.56 -14.00
C CYS A 81 -7.47 14.75 -13.38
N TYR A 82 -8.77 14.69 -13.50
CA TYR A 82 -9.67 15.60 -12.82
C TYR A 82 -10.90 14.85 -12.31
N GLY A 83 -11.49 15.37 -11.27
CA GLY A 83 -12.66 14.79 -10.65
C GLY A 83 -12.77 15.16 -9.18
N TRP A 84 -13.87 14.72 -8.63
CA TRP A 84 -14.23 14.99 -7.24
C TRP A 84 -13.18 14.49 -6.24
N GLY A 85 -12.64 13.29 -6.46
CA GLY A 85 -11.60 12.70 -5.62
C GLY A 85 -10.30 13.48 -5.62
N VAL A 86 -9.88 14.03 -6.76
CA VAL A 86 -8.66 14.86 -6.86
C VAL A 86 -8.80 16.13 -6.02
N ASN A 87 -9.97 16.77 -6.12
CA ASN A 87 -10.26 17.95 -5.31
C ASN A 87 -10.28 17.63 -3.82
N LEU A 88 -10.85 16.48 -3.43
CA LEU A 88 -10.87 16.05 -2.04
C LEU A 88 -9.46 15.76 -1.52
N ALA A 89 -8.62 15.09 -2.29
CA ALA A 89 -7.21 14.85 -1.92
C ALA A 89 -6.46 16.16 -1.66
N SER A 90 -6.67 17.16 -2.52
CA SER A 90 -6.10 18.50 -2.31
C SER A 90 -6.62 19.16 -1.02
N ARG A 91 -7.91 19.02 -0.70
CA ARG A 91 -8.46 19.54 0.57
C ARG A 91 -7.89 18.84 1.78
N PHE A 92 -7.73 17.53 1.72
CA PHE A 92 -7.08 16.76 2.78
C PHE A 92 -5.64 17.23 3.00
N MET A 93 -4.85 17.34 1.94
CA MET A 93 -3.47 17.81 2.03
C MET A 93 -3.37 19.22 2.66
N ILE A 94 -4.26 20.15 2.27
CA ILE A 94 -4.23 21.55 2.78
C ILE A 94 -4.64 21.64 4.25
N ASN A 95 -5.59 20.80 4.70
CA ASN A 95 -6.14 20.87 6.05
C ASN A 95 -5.49 19.90 7.02
N ALA A 96 -4.74 18.92 6.55
CA ALA A 96 -4.03 17.99 7.41
C ALA A 96 -2.92 18.72 8.21
N PRO A 97 -2.71 18.35 9.46
CA PRO A 97 -1.54 18.80 10.22
C PRO A 97 -0.24 18.47 9.47
N LYS A 98 0.77 19.32 9.70
CA LYS A 98 2.07 19.17 9.05
C LYS A 98 2.69 17.80 9.32
N GLY A 99 3.00 17.08 8.26
CA GLY A 99 3.57 15.74 8.32
C GLY A 99 2.53 14.62 8.45
N GLU A 100 1.23 14.91 8.43
CA GLU A 100 0.18 13.90 8.43
C GLU A 100 -0.28 13.53 7.02
N ILE A 101 -0.79 12.33 6.92
CA ILE A 101 -1.36 11.78 5.70
C ILE A 101 -2.84 11.50 5.97
N TRP A 102 -3.71 12.25 5.32
CA TRP A 102 -5.15 12.05 5.45
C TRP A 102 -5.70 11.22 4.31
N VAL A 103 -6.61 10.30 4.65
CA VAL A 103 -7.27 9.43 3.67
C VAL A 103 -8.78 9.45 3.84
N ASP A 104 -9.51 9.09 2.78
CA ASP A 104 -10.95 8.96 2.81
C ASP A 104 -11.42 7.63 3.45
N GLU A 105 -12.71 7.56 3.77
CA GLU A 105 -13.34 6.36 4.34
C GLU A 105 -13.22 5.13 3.41
N ARG A 106 -13.22 5.33 2.09
CA ARG A 106 -13.15 4.22 1.12
C ARG A 106 -11.80 3.51 1.19
N ILE A 107 -10.72 4.29 1.30
CA ILE A 107 -9.37 3.75 1.54
C ILE A 107 -9.32 3.05 2.88
N ALA A 108 -9.70 3.74 3.97
CA ALA A 108 -9.62 3.20 5.31
C ALA A 108 -10.37 1.86 5.44
N ARG A 109 -11.57 1.74 4.85
CA ARG A 109 -12.34 0.49 4.88
C ARG A 109 -11.74 -0.63 4.03
N ARG A 110 -11.20 -0.31 2.84
CA ARG A 110 -10.70 -1.34 1.92
C ARG A 110 -9.42 -2.01 2.38
N VAL A 111 -8.57 -1.27 3.07
CA VAL A 111 -7.23 -1.77 3.46
C VAL A 111 -6.99 -1.75 4.97
N LYS A 112 -8.04 -1.68 5.78
CA LYS A 112 -8.00 -1.71 7.25
C LYS A 112 -7.29 -2.94 7.84
N ASN A 113 -7.19 -4.01 7.08
CA ASN A 113 -6.50 -5.23 7.47
C ASN A 113 -4.97 -5.17 7.25
N ARG A 114 -4.47 -4.18 6.51
CA ARG A 114 -3.04 -4.04 6.17
C ARG A 114 -2.40 -2.80 6.76
N PHE A 115 -3.22 -1.79 7.09
CA PHE A 115 -2.77 -0.47 7.51
C PHE A 115 -3.58 0.04 8.69
N ASP A 116 -2.96 0.92 9.48
CA ASP A 116 -3.57 1.57 10.64
C ASP A 116 -4.07 2.96 10.28
N PHE A 117 -5.28 3.25 10.74
CA PHE A 117 -5.97 4.52 10.48
C PHE A 117 -6.66 5.00 11.75
N ASP A 118 -6.51 6.29 12.05
CA ASP A 118 -7.14 6.95 13.18
C ASP A 118 -8.22 7.90 12.66
N TYR A 119 -9.47 7.69 13.09
CA TYR A 119 -10.60 8.50 12.66
C TYR A 119 -10.49 9.92 13.22
N GLN A 120 -10.49 10.93 12.36
CA GLN A 120 -10.35 12.35 12.67
C GLN A 120 -11.68 13.12 12.68
N GLY A 121 -12.80 12.43 12.48
CA GLY A 121 -14.12 13.04 12.42
C GLY A 121 -14.63 13.26 10.98
N ALA A 122 -15.82 13.81 10.90
CA ALA A 122 -16.43 14.28 9.66
C ALA A 122 -16.26 15.79 9.56
N GLN A 123 -15.82 16.29 8.42
CA GLN A 123 -15.47 17.68 8.20
C GLN A 123 -16.08 18.22 6.90
N TYR A 124 -16.47 19.50 6.92
CA TYR A 124 -16.88 20.21 5.72
C TYR A 124 -15.67 20.81 5.00
N PHE A 125 -15.61 20.59 3.69
CA PHE A 125 -14.56 21.17 2.85
C PHE A 125 -15.20 22.10 1.79
N LYS A 126 -14.52 23.19 1.45
CA LYS A 126 -14.98 24.11 0.42
C LYS A 126 -15.17 23.38 -0.90
N GLY A 127 -16.38 23.47 -1.46
CA GLY A 127 -16.77 22.82 -2.72
C GLY A 127 -17.42 21.44 -2.55
N PHE A 128 -17.69 21.02 -1.31
CA PHE A 128 -18.38 19.76 -1.01
C PHE A 128 -19.70 20.05 -0.27
N ALA A 129 -20.79 19.47 -0.76
CA ALA A 129 -22.12 19.67 -0.18
C ALA A 129 -22.35 18.88 1.10
N ALA A 130 -21.57 17.83 1.35
CA ALA A 130 -21.69 16.96 2.51
C ALA A 130 -20.36 16.85 3.25
N GLU A 131 -20.44 16.54 4.53
CA GLU A 131 -19.27 16.21 5.36
C GLU A 131 -18.49 15.02 4.77
N GLN A 132 -17.18 15.10 4.87
CA GLN A 132 -16.27 14.04 4.46
C GLN A 132 -15.64 13.43 5.70
N LYS A 133 -15.70 12.11 5.84
CA LYS A 133 -15.03 11.39 6.91
C LYS A 133 -13.54 11.33 6.61
N VAL A 134 -12.77 11.80 7.57
CA VAL A 134 -11.31 11.91 7.48
C VAL A 134 -10.67 10.88 8.39
N TYR A 135 -9.64 10.23 7.90
CA TYR A 135 -8.80 9.31 8.66
C TYR A 135 -7.33 9.72 8.51
N SER A 136 -6.59 9.79 9.61
CA SER A 136 -5.14 9.92 9.60
C SER A 136 -4.53 8.55 9.37
N PHE A 137 -3.58 8.47 8.46
CA PHE A 137 -2.88 7.23 8.13
C PHE A 137 -1.60 7.12 8.95
N SER A 138 -1.55 6.14 9.86
CA SER A 138 -0.47 6.01 10.84
C SER A 138 0.66 5.10 10.36
N GLY A 139 0.36 4.07 9.57
CA GLY A 139 1.40 3.16 9.12
C GLY A 139 0.91 1.80 8.64
N ARG A 140 1.88 0.90 8.45
CA ARG A 140 1.59 -0.51 8.16
C ARG A 140 1.28 -1.23 9.45
N LYS A 141 0.24 -2.06 9.43
CA LYS A 141 0.02 -3.02 10.53
C LYS A 141 1.18 -3.98 10.61
N SER A 142 1.63 -4.25 11.83
CA SER A 142 2.59 -5.31 12.02
C SER A 142 1.93 -6.65 11.63
N GLN A 143 2.63 -7.48 10.86
CA GLN A 143 2.09 -8.78 10.45
C GLN A 143 1.81 -9.71 11.64
N GLU A 144 2.41 -9.46 12.77
CA GLU A 144 2.19 -10.20 14.02
C GLU A 144 0.75 -10.09 14.53
N LEU A 145 0.07 -8.95 14.30
CA LEU A 145 -1.32 -8.76 14.69
C LEU A 145 -2.32 -9.61 13.89
N PHE A 146 -1.98 -10.02 12.67
CA PHE A 146 -2.88 -10.86 11.85
C PHE A 146 -2.92 -12.32 12.27
N HIS A 147 -1.97 -12.74 13.06
CA HIS A 147 -1.79 -14.13 13.45
C HIS A 147 -1.88 -14.32 14.97
N GLN A 148 -2.57 -13.40 15.65
CA GLN A 148 -2.89 -13.55 17.07
C GLN A 148 -3.92 -14.68 17.24
N GLY A 149 -3.66 -15.55 18.19
CA GLY A 149 -4.47 -16.72 18.49
C GLY A 149 -3.68 -18.00 18.38
N GLU A 150 -4.19 -19.02 19.05
CA GLU A 150 -3.59 -20.35 19.04
C GLU A 150 -3.59 -20.94 17.63
N PHE A 151 -2.47 -21.54 17.22
CA PHE A 151 -2.39 -22.28 15.97
C PHE A 151 -2.92 -23.69 16.20
N VAL A 152 -4.12 -23.94 15.69
CA VAL A 152 -4.83 -25.21 15.87
C VAL A 152 -4.85 -25.98 14.56
N GLY A 153 -4.58 -27.26 14.63
CA GLY A 153 -4.53 -28.13 13.47
C GLY A 153 -3.22 -27.96 12.66
N ARG A 154 -3.13 -28.63 11.54
CA ARG A 154 -1.96 -28.60 10.64
C ARG A 154 -0.71 -29.27 11.21
N GLU A 155 -0.88 -30.23 12.12
CA GLU A 155 0.20 -30.99 12.74
C GLU A 155 1.01 -31.79 11.72
N LEU A 156 0.45 -32.09 10.55
CA LEU A 156 1.13 -32.79 9.47
C LEU A 156 1.76 -31.83 8.45
N GLU A 157 1.10 -30.72 8.16
CA GLU A 157 1.52 -29.80 7.09
C GLU A 157 2.72 -28.95 7.51
N LEU A 158 2.75 -28.46 8.76
CA LEU A 158 3.86 -27.63 9.24
C LEU A 158 5.18 -28.41 9.26
N PRO A 159 5.29 -29.64 9.83
CA PRO A 159 6.51 -30.43 9.74
C PRO A 159 6.94 -30.76 8.31
N ARG A 160 5.99 -31.01 7.41
CA ARG A 160 6.29 -31.22 5.98
C ARG A 160 6.94 -29.99 5.36
N LEU A 161 6.42 -28.79 5.63
CA LEU A 161 7.03 -27.55 5.15
C LEU A 161 8.41 -27.30 5.74
N ILE A 162 8.61 -27.58 7.03
CA ILE A 162 9.91 -27.52 7.67
C ILE A 162 10.89 -28.44 6.95
N ASN A 163 10.49 -29.66 6.66
CA ASN A 163 11.34 -30.63 5.95
C ASN A 163 11.70 -30.19 4.54
N CYS A 164 10.80 -29.48 3.82
CA CYS A 164 11.09 -28.95 2.49
C CYS A 164 12.27 -27.95 2.49
N ILE A 165 12.50 -27.22 3.57
CA ILE A 165 13.54 -26.20 3.65
C ILE A 165 14.85 -26.71 4.29
N LEU A 166 14.87 -27.92 4.88
CA LEU A 166 16.08 -28.48 5.49
C LEU A 166 17.31 -28.54 4.54
N PRO A 167 17.17 -28.79 3.23
CA PRO A 167 18.32 -28.77 2.32
C PRO A 167 19.09 -27.45 2.32
N LEU A 168 18.46 -26.32 2.65
CA LEU A 168 19.13 -25.02 2.77
C LEU A 168 20.26 -25.04 3.81
N TRP A 169 20.12 -25.85 4.88
CA TRP A 169 21.13 -26.00 5.91
C TRP A 169 22.37 -26.77 5.43
N GLN A 170 22.26 -27.45 4.32
CA GLN A 170 23.34 -28.14 3.64
C GLN A 170 23.87 -27.32 2.44
N HIS A 171 23.55 -26.04 2.35
CA HIS A 171 23.87 -25.17 1.22
C HIS A 171 23.33 -25.70 -0.12
N LYS A 172 22.20 -26.42 -0.10
CA LYS A 172 21.55 -26.96 -1.29
C LYS A 172 20.27 -26.19 -1.58
N PHE A 173 19.92 -26.10 -2.84
CA PHE A 173 18.63 -25.55 -3.26
C PHE A 173 17.50 -26.44 -2.77
N ALA A 174 16.55 -25.87 -2.02
CA ALA A 174 15.41 -26.60 -1.43
C ALA A 174 14.22 -26.78 -2.38
N GLY A 175 14.35 -26.34 -3.64
CA GLY A 175 13.27 -26.45 -4.61
C GLY A 175 12.21 -25.35 -4.47
N VAL A 176 11.05 -25.59 -5.07
CA VAL A 176 9.86 -24.71 -5.01
C VAL A 176 8.74 -25.50 -4.33
N THR A 177 8.20 -24.96 -3.25
CA THR A 177 7.06 -25.52 -2.54
C THR A 177 5.82 -24.68 -2.82
N VAL A 178 4.74 -25.29 -3.27
CA VAL A 178 3.46 -24.63 -3.55
C VAL A 178 2.44 -25.02 -2.48
N ILE A 179 1.87 -24.01 -1.82
CA ILE A 179 0.76 -24.18 -0.87
C ILE A 179 -0.51 -23.69 -1.55
N TRP A 180 -1.44 -24.60 -1.82
CA TRP A 180 -2.69 -24.29 -2.49
C TRP A 180 -3.90 -24.68 -1.63
N GLY A 181 -5.06 -24.10 -1.91
CA GLY A 181 -6.34 -24.33 -1.21
C GLY A 181 -7.23 -23.10 -1.27
N ASP A 182 -8.45 -23.21 -0.75
CA ASP A 182 -9.45 -22.17 -0.79
C ASP A 182 -9.06 -20.89 -0.04
N ALA A 183 -9.70 -19.78 -0.37
CA ALA A 183 -9.51 -18.53 0.35
C ALA A 183 -9.93 -18.70 1.83
N GLY A 184 -9.13 -18.16 2.75
CA GLY A 184 -9.45 -18.25 4.18
C GLY A 184 -9.00 -19.53 4.89
N ILE A 185 -8.55 -20.58 4.19
CA ILE A 185 -8.16 -21.87 4.81
C ILE A 185 -6.90 -21.83 5.69
N GLY A 186 -6.25 -20.68 5.81
CA GLY A 186 -5.09 -20.50 6.69
C GLY A 186 -3.72 -20.68 6.03
N LYS A 187 -3.60 -20.60 4.69
CA LYS A 187 -2.31 -20.69 3.99
C LYS A 187 -1.27 -19.70 4.50
N SER A 188 -1.66 -18.45 4.63
CA SER A 188 -0.77 -17.38 5.12
C SER A 188 -0.37 -17.59 6.59
N ARG A 189 -1.29 -18.13 7.41
CA ARG A 189 -0.99 -18.51 8.78
C ARG A 189 0.05 -19.62 8.85
N LEU A 190 -0.08 -20.64 8.01
CA LEU A 190 0.87 -21.74 7.95
C LEU A 190 2.28 -21.27 7.56
N VAL A 191 2.40 -20.32 6.61
CA VAL A 191 3.69 -19.69 6.26
C VAL A 191 4.24 -18.85 7.42
N TYR A 192 3.38 -18.16 8.16
CA TYR A 192 3.78 -17.39 9.34
C TYR A 192 4.35 -18.33 10.42
N GLU A 193 3.66 -19.43 10.75
CA GLU A 193 4.13 -20.42 11.71
C GLU A 193 5.44 -21.08 11.26
N LEU A 194 5.61 -21.33 9.97
CA LEU A 194 6.86 -21.78 9.41
C LEU A 194 8.02 -20.82 9.73
N LYS A 195 7.78 -19.49 9.61
CA LYS A 195 8.79 -18.47 9.95
C LYS A 195 9.08 -18.41 11.44
N ALA A 196 8.05 -18.62 12.28
CA ALA A 196 8.14 -18.59 13.73
C ALA A 196 8.69 -19.90 14.33
N ALA A 197 8.85 -20.96 13.54
CA ALA A 197 9.27 -22.26 14.03
C ALA A 197 10.68 -22.20 14.64
N HIS A 198 10.82 -22.74 15.85
CA HIS A 198 12.07 -22.80 16.65
C HIS A 198 13.27 -23.41 15.92
N VAL A 199 13.04 -24.12 14.82
CA VAL A 199 14.10 -24.68 13.96
C VAL A 199 15.10 -23.62 13.49
N TYR A 200 14.72 -22.34 13.51
CA TYR A 200 15.54 -21.22 13.01
C TYR A 200 16.25 -20.43 14.13
N GLU A 201 15.98 -20.67 15.39
CA GLU A 201 16.46 -19.87 16.54
C GLU A 201 17.98 -19.67 16.60
N ARG A 202 18.74 -20.55 15.95
CA ARG A 202 20.21 -20.50 15.90
C ARG A 202 20.77 -20.19 14.50
N ARG A 203 19.94 -19.77 13.55
CA ARG A 203 20.34 -19.60 12.15
C ARG A 203 19.77 -18.31 11.57
N HIS A 204 20.63 -17.55 10.92
CA HIS A 204 20.22 -16.35 10.22
C HIS A 204 19.52 -16.74 8.90
N VAL A 205 18.19 -16.66 8.87
CA VAL A 205 17.37 -16.88 7.67
C VAL A 205 16.82 -15.56 7.20
N LEU A 206 17.10 -15.23 5.96
CA LEU A 206 16.53 -14.05 5.30
C LEU A 206 15.24 -14.45 4.60
N TRP A 207 14.15 -13.82 5.01
CA TRP A 207 12.83 -14.03 4.41
C TRP A 207 12.46 -12.84 3.52
N ALA A 208 12.25 -13.10 2.23
CA ALA A 208 11.70 -12.11 1.31
C ALA A 208 10.25 -12.47 0.97
N LEU A 209 9.34 -11.51 1.11
CA LEU A 209 7.94 -11.67 0.74
C LEU A 209 7.67 -10.87 -0.52
N CYS A 210 7.32 -11.56 -1.59
CA CYS A 210 6.94 -10.96 -2.85
C CYS A 210 5.43 -11.17 -3.08
N HIS A 211 4.73 -10.10 -3.42
CA HIS A 211 3.34 -10.17 -3.87
C HIS A 211 3.29 -9.95 -5.37
N THR A 212 2.54 -10.80 -6.06
CA THR A 212 2.26 -10.61 -7.49
C THR A 212 0.92 -9.91 -7.60
N ASP A 213 0.93 -8.66 -8.06
CA ASP A 213 -0.30 -7.93 -8.39
C ASP A 213 -0.70 -8.23 -9.84
N GLN A 214 -1.95 -8.61 -10.04
CA GLN A 214 -2.49 -8.80 -11.38
C GLN A 214 -2.76 -7.44 -12.03
N ILE A 215 -2.34 -7.30 -13.27
CA ILE A 215 -2.70 -6.15 -14.09
C ILE A 215 -4.15 -6.35 -14.55
N LEU A 216 -5.04 -5.47 -14.13
CA LEU A 216 -6.41 -5.45 -14.62
C LEU A 216 -6.39 -4.86 -16.04
N ARG A 217 -6.53 -5.70 -17.04
CA ARG A 217 -6.73 -5.24 -18.43
C ARG A 217 -8.17 -4.78 -18.53
N HIS A 218 -8.38 -3.50 -18.78
CA HIS A 218 -9.67 -3.01 -19.22
C HIS A 218 -9.88 -3.51 -20.65
N SER A 219 -10.85 -4.38 -20.81
CA SER A 219 -11.40 -4.79 -22.11
C SER A 219 -12.32 -3.70 -22.64
#